data_e4916961b98016d0c242d696990dbe98
#
_entry.id   e4916961b98016d0c242d696990dbe98
#
_cell.length_a   1.000
_cell.length_b   1.000
_cell.length_c   1.000
_cell.angle_alpha   90.00
_cell.angle_beta   90.00
_cell.angle_gamma   90.00
#
_symmetry.space_group_name_H-M   'P 1'
#
loop_
_entity.id
_entity.type
_entity.pdbx_description
1 polymer ?
#
loop_
_entity_poly.entity_id
_entity_poly.type
_entity_poly.pdbx_seq_one_letter_code
_entity_poly.pdbx_strand_id
1 'polypeptide(L)' 'MITTQVAHPMVKFQKQVRSLVDSKLVKPTDSLWQISLIFGDDWKHWKHELLEFDFTMQDPIGDLLAVENWEEEE' A
#
# COMPACT_ATOMS: atom_id res chain seq x y z
N MET A 1 -16.12 22.89 13.54
CA MET A 1 -16.27 22.60 12.21
C MET A 1 -15.67 21.29 11.78
N ILE A 2 -16.21 20.80 10.82
CA ILE A 2 -15.77 19.54 10.37
C ILE A 2 -14.82 19.67 9.26
N THR A 3 -13.73 19.09 9.44
CA THR A 3 -12.81 19.01 8.36
C THR A 3 -13.04 17.73 7.67
N THR A 4 -13.49 17.84 6.49
CA THR A 4 -13.59 16.67 5.68
C THR A 4 -12.24 16.37 5.15
N GLN A 5 -11.63 15.37 5.68
CA GLN A 5 -10.37 14.97 5.16
C GLN A 5 -10.54 13.88 4.18
N VAL A 6 -10.01 14.11 3.01
CA VAL A 6 -9.98 13.07 2.00
C VAL A 6 -8.77 12.23 2.30
N ALA A 7 -8.98 10.97 2.58
CA ALA A 7 -7.88 10.08 2.86
C ALA A 7 -6.99 9.97 1.62
N HIS A 8 -5.70 10.00 1.86
CA HIS A 8 -4.76 9.78 0.77
C HIS A 8 -5.06 8.42 0.14
N PRO A 9 -5.00 8.32 -1.18
CA PRO A 9 -5.28 7.02 -1.82
C PRO A 9 -4.47 5.88 -1.25
N MET A 10 -3.23 6.15 -0.85
CA MET A 10 -2.39 5.12 -0.29
C MET A 10 -2.88 4.61 1.05
N VAL A 11 -3.65 5.42 1.78
CA VAL A 11 -4.25 4.96 3.03
C VAL A 11 -5.23 3.82 2.74
N LYS A 12 -6.03 3.98 1.70
CA LYS A 12 -6.95 2.93 1.32
C LYS A 12 -6.21 1.69 0.87
N PHE A 13 -5.18 1.88 0.07
CA PHE A 13 -4.38 0.76 -0.41
C PHE A 13 -3.76 0.02 0.77
N GLN A 14 -3.21 0.76 1.72
CA GLN A 14 -2.59 0.16 2.88
C GLN A 14 -3.60 -0.65 3.69
N LYS A 15 -4.81 -0.13 3.82
CA LYS A 15 -5.85 -0.86 4.55
C LYS A 15 -6.21 -2.15 3.83
N GLN A 16 -6.28 -2.10 2.52
CA GLN A 16 -6.59 -3.31 1.75
C GLN A 16 -5.47 -4.34 1.91
N VAL A 17 -4.23 -3.88 1.88
CA VAL A 17 -3.10 -4.79 2.06
C VAL A 17 -3.11 -5.38 3.45
N ARG A 18 -3.39 -4.55 4.45
CA ARG A 18 -3.47 -5.08 5.82
C ARG A 18 -4.55 -6.13 5.94
N SER A 19 -5.65 -5.92 5.26
CA SER A 19 -6.73 -6.89 5.25
C SER A 19 -6.28 -8.21 4.63
N LEU A 20 -5.48 -8.14 3.59
CA LEU A 20 -4.93 -9.33 2.96
C LEU A 20 -4.01 -10.08 3.92
N VAL A 21 -3.21 -9.33 4.67
CA VAL A 21 -2.34 -9.95 5.66
C VAL A 21 -3.18 -10.60 6.77
N ASP A 22 -4.18 -9.90 7.23
CA ASP A 22 -5.05 -10.42 8.28
C ASP A 22 -5.77 -11.69 7.84
N SER A 23 -6.10 -11.76 6.56
CA SER A 23 -6.76 -12.94 6.00
C SER A 23 -5.77 -14.04 5.64
N LYS A 24 -4.48 -13.79 5.84
CA LYS A 24 -3.42 -14.74 5.57
C LYS A 24 -3.28 -15.08 4.09
N LEU A 25 -3.75 -14.19 3.24
CA LEU A 25 -3.53 -14.32 1.81
C LEU A 25 -2.10 -13.93 1.44
N VAL A 26 -1.51 -13.02 2.21
CA VAL A 26 -0.11 -12.65 2.03
C VAL A 26 0.51 -12.51 3.42
N LYS A 27 1.82 -12.49 3.47
CA LYS A 27 2.55 -12.34 4.71
C LYS A 27 3.31 -11.03 4.71
N PRO A 28 3.55 -10.43 5.88
CA PRO A 28 4.35 -9.19 5.93
C PRO A 28 5.75 -9.38 5.37
N THR A 29 6.25 -10.59 5.39
CA THR A 29 7.58 -10.86 4.83
C THR A 29 7.56 -11.07 3.33
N ASP A 30 6.39 -11.22 2.74
CA ASP A 30 6.28 -11.34 1.29
C ASP A 30 6.61 -10.00 0.64
N SER A 31 7.08 -10.06 -0.59
CA SER A 31 7.39 -8.83 -1.32
C SER A 31 6.12 -8.21 -1.86
N LEU A 32 6.22 -6.94 -2.21
CA LEU A 32 5.08 -6.23 -2.80
C LEU A 32 4.65 -6.88 -4.10
N TRP A 33 5.53 -7.60 -4.74
CA TRP A 33 5.20 -8.32 -5.94
C TRP A 33 4.03 -9.28 -5.75
N GLN A 34 3.91 -9.84 -4.54
CA GLN A 34 2.81 -10.76 -4.26
C GLN A 34 1.46 -10.07 -4.34
N ILE A 35 1.42 -8.81 -3.97
CA ILE A 35 0.18 -8.04 -4.03
C ILE A 35 -0.26 -7.85 -5.47
N SER A 36 0.69 -7.71 -6.37
CA SER A 36 0.37 -7.49 -7.77
C SER A 36 -0.43 -8.65 -8.35
N LEU A 37 -0.18 -9.85 -7.86
CA LEU A 37 -0.89 -11.02 -8.34
C LEU A 37 -2.35 -11.02 -7.91
N ILE A 38 -2.63 -10.32 -6.82
CA ILE A 38 -3.99 -10.25 -6.28
C ILE A 38 -4.76 -9.10 -6.90
N PHE A 39 -4.11 -7.97 -7.08
CA PHE A 39 -4.78 -6.77 -7.58
C PHE A 39 -5.02 -6.79 -9.07
N GLY A 40 -4.18 -7.51 -9.80
CA GLY A 40 -4.37 -7.61 -11.24
C GLY A 40 -4.21 -6.27 -11.95
N ASP A 41 -5.24 -5.87 -12.68
CA ASP A 41 -5.16 -4.66 -13.51
C ASP A 41 -5.00 -3.39 -12.69
N ASP A 42 -5.51 -3.38 -11.48
CA ASP A 42 -5.39 -2.20 -10.62
C ASP A 42 -3.97 -1.97 -10.18
N TRP A 43 -3.13 -2.98 -10.31
CA TRP A 43 -1.77 -2.89 -9.83
C TRP A 43 -0.96 -1.81 -10.51
N LYS A 44 -1.23 -1.55 -11.77
CA LYS A 44 -0.46 -0.53 -12.49
C LYS A 44 -0.55 0.82 -11.80
N HIS A 45 -1.75 1.16 -11.36
CA HIS A 45 -1.96 2.41 -10.65
C HIS A 45 -1.19 2.42 -9.33
N TRP A 46 -1.32 1.34 -8.57
CA TRP A 46 -0.67 1.29 -7.25
C TRP A 46 0.83 1.18 -7.36
N LYS A 47 1.31 0.50 -8.39
CA LYS A 47 2.75 0.43 -8.61
C LYS A 47 3.33 1.82 -8.84
N HIS A 48 2.64 2.63 -9.62
CA HIS A 48 3.09 3.99 -9.87
C HIS A 48 3.15 4.79 -8.58
N GLU A 49 2.11 4.67 -7.77
CA GLU A 49 2.07 5.38 -6.49
C GLU A 49 3.18 4.91 -5.56
N LEU A 50 3.42 3.62 -5.53
CA LEU A 50 4.46 3.08 -4.67
C LEU A 50 5.84 3.58 -5.07
N LEU A 51 6.08 3.69 -6.37
CA LEU A 51 7.37 4.19 -6.83
C LEU A 51 7.56 5.65 -6.44
N GLU A 52 6.49 6.41 -6.38
CA GLU A 52 6.56 7.80 -5.94
C GLU A 52 7.02 7.90 -4.50
N PHE A 53 6.78 6.87 -3.70
CA PHE A 53 7.19 6.84 -2.31
C PHE A 53 8.44 6.01 -2.09
N ASP A 54 9.19 5.78 -3.16
CA ASP A 54 10.47 5.07 -3.09
C ASP A 54 10.35 3.60 -2.75
N PHE A 55 9.20 3.02 -2.96
CA PHE A 55 9.04 1.58 -2.80
C PHE A 55 9.42 0.86 -4.09
N THR A 56 9.91 -0.35 -3.93
CA THR A 56 10.15 -1.21 -5.08
C THR A 56 9.32 -2.47 -4.91
N MET A 57 9.23 -3.21 -5.99
CA MET A 57 8.44 -4.45 -5.94
C MET A 57 9.07 -5.51 -5.05
N GLN A 58 10.32 -5.33 -4.70
CA GLN A 58 11.03 -6.29 -3.87
C GLN A 58 10.95 -5.97 -2.38
N ASP A 59 10.42 -4.80 -2.06
CA ASP A 59 10.29 -4.42 -0.66
C ASP A 59 9.26 -5.31 0.02
N PRO A 60 9.46 -5.62 1.29
CA PRO A 60 8.50 -6.45 2.00
C PRO A 60 7.20 -5.69 2.28
N ILE A 61 6.12 -6.44 2.32
CA ILE A 61 4.82 -5.86 2.60
C ILE A 61 4.81 -5.17 3.96
N GLY A 62 5.57 -5.71 4.91
CA GLY A 62 5.64 -5.11 6.23
C GLY A 62 6.12 -3.66 6.20
N ASP A 63 7.03 -3.36 5.29
CA ASP A 63 7.49 -1.98 5.17
C ASP A 63 6.37 -1.06 4.73
N LEU A 64 5.53 -1.54 3.82
CA LEU A 64 4.38 -0.76 3.38
C LEU A 64 3.42 -0.52 4.54
N LEU A 65 3.18 -1.53 5.33
CA LEU A 65 2.25 -1.42 6.45
C LEU A 65 2.82 -0.58 7.59
N ALA A 66 4.13 -0.40 7.62
CA ALA A 66 4.76 0.39 8.67
C ALA A 66 4.68 1.88 8.42
N VAL A 67 4.28 2.29 7.24
CA VAL A 67 4.17 3.71 6.93
C VAL A 67 3.01 4.29 7.72
N GLU A 68 3.29 5.34 8.45
CA GLU A 68 2.27 5.97 9.27
C GLU A 68 1.64 7.18 8.63
N ASN A 69 2.32 7.75 7.66
CA ASN A 69 1.84 8.98 7.08
C ASN A 69 2.17 9.00 5.60
N TRP A 70 1.15 9.10 4.79
CA TRP A 70 1.32 9.13 3.35
C TRP A 70 1.31 10.52 2.76
N GLU A 71 1.19 11.52 3.61
CA GLU A 71 1.15 12.88 3.11
C GLU A 71 2.53 13.34 2.74
N GLU A 72 2.60 14.08 1.66
CA GLU A 72 3.87 14.63 1.25
C GLU A 72 4.09 15.95 1.91
N GLU A 73 5.32 16.18 2.31
CA GLU A 73 5.68 17.42 2.88
C GLU A 73 5.95 18.44 1.80
N GLU A 74 5.53 19.62 2.06
CA GLU A 74 5.76 20.72 1.10
C GLU A 74 7.04 21.43 1.36
#